data_951db174e59a2358776d719184c5ce94
#
_entry.id   951db174e59a2358776d719184c5ce94
#
_cell.length_a   1.000
_cell.length_b   1.000
_cell.length_c   1.000
_cell.angle_alpha   90.00
_cell.angle_beta   90.00
_cell.angle_gamma   90.00
#
_symmetry.space_group_name_H-M   'P 1'
#
loop_
_entity.id
_entity.type
_entity.pdbx_description
1 polymer ?
#
loop_
_entity_poly.entity_id
_entity_poly.type
_entity_poly.pdbx_seq_one_letter_code
_entity_poly.pdbx_strand_id
1 'polypeptide(L)'
;MWCGRVSDGKGRAQKHMPSIRIRITMRINWALDILLPPKFQIEQTMKELQSILKWAILIIGGIGFIVFFGITFNKAYFNTSWEIDTKLAADFGSFVGGFVDTIFSLTGTLVVAYTFEKQFRQTNEMSEKQDKQNRKLEATNNFFKMIDSHNTMLGKMSIEDENGKVIQGGLVFDVMYRQFLGIRKSIVAPALKSVYDDLMCPLKYPFGLLEFCDDIAYAILYYGDDNLEESPRDKEWYYHALRNTKFEGNRKEEMLEKCAFILNECSRGNKKTCDFICRSNRPLLSVYFRGVYNTVDFIGNNKDLGDDKKTLIRIFQSHLLYTESLIWIYHIHAKIGESKWNKAPIQYIKEYGILDRSEFPFAYEE
;
A
#
# COMPACT_ATOMS: atom_id res chain seq x y z
N MET A 1 -24.58 -56.58 -28.98
CA MET A 1 -24.41 -57.60 -27.91
C MET A 1 -23.57 -56.98 -26.80
N TRP A 2 -24.21 -56.95 -25.60
CA TRP A 2 -23.69 -56.66 -24.26
C TRP A 2 -23.15 -55.24 -24.02
N CYS A 3 -23.87 -54.34 -23.35
CA CYS A 3 -24.38 -54.23 -21.95
C CYS A 3 -23.27 -54.28 -20.88
N GLY A 4 -23.08 -53.16 -20.22
CA GLY A 4 -22.25 -53.03 -19.01
C GLY A 4 -22.53 -51.70 -18.33
N ARG A 5 -23.58 -51.65 -17.50
CA ARG A 5 -23.96 -50.58 -16.55
C ARG A 5 -23.22 -50.86 -15.23
N VAL A 6 -22.54 -49.92 -14.62
CA VAL A 6 -22.21 -49.87 -13.17
C VAL A 6 -22.04 -48.38 -12.85
N SER A 7 -22.89 -47.73 -12.20
CA SER A 7 -23.32 -47.54 -10.80
C SER A 7 -22.40 -46.62 -9.97
N ASP A 8 -23.02 -45.53 -9.54
CA ASP A 8 -22.90 -44.83 -8.24
C ASP A 8 -21.59 -44.81 -7.49
N GLY A 9 -21.01 -43.60 -7.39
CA GLY A 9 -19.96 -43.26 -6.43
C GLY A 9 -20.25 -41.94 -5.75
N LYS A 10 -20.92 -42.00 -4.61
CA LYS A 10 -21.26 -40.93 -3.68
C LYS A 10 -20.10 -39.95 -3.45
N GLY A 11 -20.32 -38.68 -3.82
CA GLY A 11 -19.50 -37.57 -3.40
C GLY A 11 -19.53 -37.39 -1.87
N ARG A 12 -18.49 -37.76 -1.18
CA ARG A 12 -18.25 -37.38 0.23
C ARG A 12 -17.85 -35.90 0.25
N ALA A 13 -18.73 -35.08 0.76
CA ALA A 13 -18.41 -33.73 1.20
C ALA A 13 -17.30 -33.77 2.25
N GLN A 14 -16.10 -33.42 1.89
CA GLN A 14 -14.98 -33.20 2.82
C GLN A 14 -15.28 -31.91 3.61
N LYS A 15 -15.85 -32.07 4.82
CA LYS A 15 -15.92 -31.01 5.82
C LYS A 15 -14.48 -30.63 6.17
N HIS A 16 -14.04 -29.46 5.70
CA HIS A 16 -12.82 -28.83 6.17
C HIS A 16 -12.96 -28.55 7.68
N MET A 17 -12.38 -29.39 8.50
CA MET A 17 -12.13 -29.10 9.91
C MET A 17 -11.07 -27.98 9.98
N PRO A 18 -11.33 -26.86 10.65
CA PRO A 18 -10.28 -25.87 10.90
C PRO A 18 -9.19 -26.54 11.73
N SER A 19 -7.95 -26.37 11.29
CA SER A 19 -6.77 -27.01 11.87
C SER A 19 -6.69 -26.74 13.38
N ILE A 20 -6.25 -27.73 14.15
CA ILE A 20 -6.04 -27.66 15.61
C ILE A 20 -5.23 -26.41 16.01
N ARG A 21 -4.34 -25.97 15.15
CA ARG A 21 -3.50 -24.76 15.33
C ARG A 21 -4.35 -23.49 15.51
N ILE A 22 -5.42 -23.31 14.73
CA ILE A 22 -6.33 -22.14 14.84
C ILE A 22 -7.10 -22.16 16.17
N ARG A 23 -7.51 -23.34 16.65
CA ARG A 23 -8.22 -23.46 17.94
C ARG A 23 -7.32 -23.19 19.15
N ILE A 24 -6.05 -23.57 19.09
CA ILE A 24 -5.08 -23.29 20.17
C ILE A 24 -4.78 -21.79 20.21
N THR A 25 -4.56 -21.14 19.07
CA THR A 25 -4.28 -19.70 18.99
C THR A 25 -5.48 -18.86 19.50
N MET A 26 -6.72 -19.23 19.14
CA MET A 26 -7.91 -18.57 19.67
C MET A 26 -8.10 -18.75 21.18
N ARG A 27 -7.78 -19.93 21.74
CA ARG A 27 -7.88 -20.16 23.18
C ARG A 27 -6.79 -19.42 23.98
N ILE A 28 -5.58 -19.30 23.43
CA ILE A 28 -4.50 -18.54 24.07
C ILE A 28 -4.83 -17.06 24.05
N ASN A 29 -5.32 -16.51 22.95
CA ASN A 29 -5.75 -15.10 22.90
C ASN A 29 -6.92 -14.83 23.84
N TRP A 30 -7.91 -15.72 23.91
CA TRP A 30 -9.03 -15.57 24.87
C TRP A 30 -8.58 -15.62 26.33
N ALA A 31 -7.61 -16.49 26.66
CA ALA A 31 -7.04 -16.57 28.01
C ALA A 31 -6.16 -15.34 28.35
N LEU A 32 -5.45 -14.79 27.36
CA LEU A 32 -4.70 -13.53 27.50
C LEU A 32 -5.62 -12.31 27.66
N ASP A 33 -6.73 -12.27 26.95
CA ASP A 33 -7.76 -11.21 27.06
C ASP A 33 -8.49 -11.23 28.41
N ILE A 34 -8.56 -12.38 29.09
CA ILE A 34 -9.13 -12.50 30.43
C ILE A 34 -8.12 -12.16 31.52
N LEU A 35 -6.83 -12.47 31.30
CA LEU A 35 -5.74 -12.27 32.29
C LEU A 35 -5.16 -10.84 32.24
N LEU A 36 -5.24 -10.17 31.12
CA LEU A 36 -4.85 -8.78 30.97
C LEU A 36 -6.12 -7.92 31.02
N PRO A 37 -6.32 -7.11 32.06
CA PRO A 37 -7.43 -6.16 32.08
C PRO A 37 -7.34 -5.28 30.81
N PRO A 38 -8.46 -5.02 30.13
CA PRO A 38 -8.45 -4.20 28.94
C PRO A 38 -7.78 -2.86 29.23
N LYS A 39 -6.97 -2.36 28.32
CA LYS A 39 -6.21 -1.09 28.47
C LYS A 39 -7.05 0.05 29.07
N PHE A 40 -8.34 0.07 28.78
CA PHE A 40 -9.30 1.03 29.30
C PHE A 40 -9.52 0.91 30.83
N GLN A 41 -9.59 -0.31 31.37
CA GLN A 41 -9.72 -0.51 32.82
C GLN A 41 -8.45 -0.11 33.56
N ILE A 42 -7.27 -0.40 33.01
CA ILE A 42 -5.99 0.02 33.59
C ILE A 42 -5.92 1.54 33.63
N GLU A 43 -6.31 2.22 32.55
CA GLU A 43 -6.28 3.68 32.47
C GLU A 43 -7.26 4.34 33.47
N GLN A 44 -8.44 3.75 33.66
CA GLN A 44 -9.43 4.24 34.61
C GLN A 44 -8.96 4.03 36.05
N THR A 45 -8.47 2.85 36.41
CA THR A 45 -7.93 2.57 37.73
C THR A 45 -6.72 3.44 38.07
N MET A 46 -5.86 3.75 37.08
CA MET A 46 -4.74 4.66 37.27
C MET A 46 -5.17 6.12 37.49
N LYS A 47 -6.23 6.60 36.82
CA LYS A 47 -6.80 7.94 37.06
C LYS A 47 -7.41 8.04 38.48
N GLU A 48 -8.10 7.00 38.92
CA GLU A 48 -8.64 6.93 40.27
C GLU A 48 -7.52 6.93 41.33
N LEU A 49 -6.48 6.13 41.10
CA LEU A 49 -5.29 6.09 42.02
C LEU A 49 -4.61 7.46 42.13
N GLN A 50 -4.47 8.19 41.00
CA GLN A 50 -3.93 9.55 41.01
C GLN A 50 -4.79 10.50 41.82
N SER A 51 -6.11 10.41 41.68
CA SER A 51 -7.03 11.25 42.45
C SER A 51 -6.92 10.96 43.95
N ILE A 52 -6.90 9.69 44.31
CA ILE A 52 -6.73 9.25 45.72
C ILE A 52 -5.39 9.74 46.25
N LEU A 53 -4.29 9.61 45.50
CA LEU A 53 -2.96 10.03 45.94
C LEU A 53 -2.88 11.56 46.15
N LYS A 54 -3.48 12.37 45.28
CA LYS A 54 -3.58 13.83 45.44
C LYS A 54 -4.34 14.21 46.69
N TRP A 55 -5.49 13.61 46.93
CA TRP A 55 -6.28 13.87 48.13
C TRP A 55 -5.55 13.42 49.41
N ALA A 56 -4.87 12.27 49.37
CA ALA A 56 -4.05 11.80 50.50
C ALA A 56 -2.96 12.78 50.84
N ILE A 57 -2.21 13.32 49.87
CA ILE A 57 -1.18 14.35 50.09
C ILE A 57 -1.78 15.60 50.72
N LEU A 58 -2.93 16.10 50.20
CA LEU A 58 -3.58 17.31 50.73
C LEU A 58 -4.09 17.10 52.15
N ILE A 59 -4.70 15.95 52.46
CA ILE A 59 -5.26 15.66 53.79
C ILE A 59 -4.14 15.47 54.79
N ILE A 60 -3.12 14.66 54.51
CA ILE A 60 -2.02 14.39 55.43
C ILE A 60 -1.20 15.64 55.66
N GLY A 61 -0.88 16.36 54.58
CA GLY A 61 -0.14 17.64 54.68
C GLY A 61 -0.95 18.71 55.43
N GLY A 62 -2.26 18.82 55.18
CA GLY A 62 -3.18 19.73 55.85
C GLY A 62 -3.32 19.44 57.36
N ILE A 63 -3.50 18.15 57.72
CA ILE A 63 -3.56 17.72 59.14
C ILE A 63 -2.24 18.03 59.81
N GLY A 64 -1.11 17.68 59.20
CA GLY A 64 0.22 17.97 59.72
C GLY A 64 0.44 19.47 59.99
N PHE A 65 -0.01 20.30 59.04
CA PHE A 65 0.06 21.76 59.18
C PHE A 65 -0.81 22.29 60.35
N ILE A 66 -2.07 21.84 60.44
CA ILE A 66 -2.99 22.24 61.52
C ILE A 66 -2.44 21.83 62.88
N VAL A 67 -1.97 20.58 63.00
CA VAL A 67 -1.41 20.08 64.25
C VAL A 67 -0.15 20.87 64.63
N PHE A 68 0.76 21.12 63.68
CA PHE A 68 1.97 21.92 63.90
C PHE A 68 1.63 23.33 64.41
N PHE A 69 0.75 24.06 63.73
CA PHE A 69 0.33 25.39 64.12
C PHE A 69 -0.44 25.39 65.43
N GLY A 70 -1.36 24.43 65.62
CA GLY A 70 -2.15 24.30 66.85
C GLY A 70 -1.27 24.14 68.08
N ILE A 71 -0.19 23.38 67.98
CA ILE A 71 0.74 23.19 69.08
C ILE A 71 1.65 24.39 69.20
N THR A 72 2.18 24.94 68.10
CA THR A 72 3.09 26.10 68.14
C THR A 72 2.40 27.34 68.72
N PHE A 73 1.13 27.54 68.41
CA PHE A 73 0.40 28.72 68.96
C PHE A 73 -0.37 28.43 70.26
N ASN A 74 -0.24 27.24 70.83
CA ASN A 74 -0.85 26.95 72.12
C ASN A 74 -0.08 27.66 73.24
N LYS A 75 -0.78 28.60 73.93
CA LYS A 75 -0.17 29.40 75.03
C LYS A 75 0.44 28.55 76.18
N ALA A 76 0.08 27.27 76.30
CA ALA A 76 0.65 26.36 77.26
C ALA A 76 2.13 26.02 76.96
N TYR A 77 2.54 26.11 75.71
CA TYR A 77 3.91 25.83 75.31
C TYR A 77 4.80 27.07 75.13
N PHE A 78 4.21 28.23 74.91
CA PHE A 78 4.91 29.49 74.75
C PHE A 78 4.49 30.42 75.87
N ASN A 79 5.23 30.39 77.05
CA ASN A 79 5.06 31.33 78.10
C ASN A 79 5.83 32.60 77.74
N THR A 80 5.25 33.78 77.98
CA THR A 80 5.84 35.11 77.69
C THR A 80 6.90 35.52 78.67
N SER A 81 7.26 34.69 79.65
CA SER A 81 8.41 34.92 80.49
C SER A 81 9.69 34.53 79.80
N TRP A 82 10.73 35.36 79.90
CA TRP A 82 12.04 35.15 79.28
C TRP A 82 12.82 33.94 79.85
N GLU A 83 12.25 33.16 80.75
CA GLU A 83 12.85 31.93 81.27
C GLU A 83 12.44 30.76 80.34
N ILE A 84 13.47 30.17 79.72
CA ILE A 84 13.28 29.00 78.87
C ILE A 84 13.17 27.77 79.81
N ASP A 85 11.97 27.19 79.88
CA ASP A 85 11.79 25.89 80.52
C ASP A 85 12.43 24.82 79.61
N THR A 86 13.64 24.37 80.04
CA THR A 86 14.45 23.41 79.29
C THR A 86 13.71 22.03 79.07
N LYS A 87 12.86 21.64 80.00
CA LYS A 87 12.07 20.40 79.91
C LYS A 87 11.01 20.52 78.91
N LEU A 88 10.26 21.64 78.88
CA LEU A 88 9.21 21.91 77.88
C LEU A 88 9.81 22.06 76.50
N ALA A 89 10.99 22.69 76.35
CA ALA A 89 11.69 22.80 75.07
C ALA A 89 12.20 21.44 74.57
N ALA A 90 12.65 20.55 75.45
CA ALA A 90 13.05 19.17 75.09
C ALA A 90 11.85 18.30 74.65
N ASP A 91 10.73 18.40 75.35
CA ASP A 91 9.47 17.67 74.96
C ASP A 91 8.93 18.18 73.68
N PHE A 92 8.96 19.49 73.42
CA PHE A 92 8.58 20.07 72.09
C PHE A 92 9.53 19.65 71.01
N GLY A 93 10.83 19.64 71.23
CA GLY A 93 11.82 19.15 70.29
C GLY A 93 11.62 17.68 69.94
N SER A 94 11.35 16.84 70.92
CA SER A 94 11.03 15.42 70.70
C SER A 94 9.75 15.23 69.92
N PHE A 95 8.70 16.02 70.17
CA PHE A 95 7.47 16.02 69.45
C PHE A 95 7.68 16.45 67.97
N VAL A 96 8.36 17.54 67.73
CA VAL A 96 8.68 18.04 66.40
C VAL A 96 9.52 17.01 65.66
N GLY A 97 10.58 16.48 66.27
CA GLY A 97 11.43 15.46 65.61
C GLY A 97 10.74 14.12 65.38
N GLY A 98 9.84 13.70 66.28
CA GLY A 98 9.15 12.41 66.15
C GLY A 98 7.90 12.46 65.27
N PHE A 99 7.00 13.35 65.56
CA PHE A 99 5.68 13.37 64.93
C PHE A 99 5.66 14.18 63.65
N VAL A 100 6.17 15.42 63.67
CA VAL A 100 6.13 16.32 62.54
C VAL A 100 7.03 15.80 61.41
N ASP A 101 8.22 15.33 61.75
CA ASP A 101 9.18 14.76 60.78
C ASP A 101 8.59 13.52 60.09
N THR A 102 7.91 12.66 60.85
CA THR A 102 7.22 11.48 60.26
C THR A 102 6.14 11.87 59.25
N ILE A 103 5.34 12.92 59.54
CA ILE A 103 4.32 13.39 58.62
C ILE A 103 4.94 13.99 57.36
N PHE A 104 5.99 14.81 57.50
CA PHE A 104 6.67 15.37 56.34
C PHE A 104 7.37 14.30 55.50
N SER A 105 7.99 13.31 56.12
CA SER A 105 8.60 12.16 55.45
C SER A 105 7.58 11.35 54.66
N LEU A 106 6.41 11.05 55.26
CA LEU A 106 5.32 10.36 54.59
C LEU A 106 4.79 11.17 53.41
N THR A 107 4.57 12.47 53.61
CA THR A 107 4.11 13.36 52.52
C THR A 107 5.15 13.43 51.39
N GLY A 108 6.44 13.55 51.73
CA GLY A 108 7.55 13.50 50.76
C GLY A 108 7.53 12.20 49.94
N THR A 109 7.38 11.06 50.61
CA THR A 109 7.29 9.74 49.91
C THR A 109 6.10 9.68 48.97
N LEU A 110 4.92 10.18 49.37
CA LEU A 110 3.73 10.24 48.49
C LEU A 110 3.93 11.17 47.30
N VAL A 111 4.58 12.31 47.47
CA VAL A 111 4.91 13.22 46.36
C VAL A 111 5.89 12.56 45.38
N VAL A 112 6.89 11.85 45.86
CA VAL A 112 7.83 11.09 45.02
C VAL A 112 7.07 10.00 44.24
N ALA A 113 6.24 9.20 44.90
CA ALA A 113 5.44 8.16 44.25
C ALA A 113 4.52 8.73 43.15
N TYR A 114 3.83 9.85 43.43
CA TYR A 114 3.02 10.56 42.45
C TYR A 114 3.83 11.05 41.24
N THR A 115 5.02 11.57 41.50
CA THR A 115 5.92 12.06 40.43
C THR A 115 6.40 10.93 39.53
N PHE A 116 6.80 9.79 40.14
CA PHE A 116 7.18 8.61 39.38
C PHE A 116 6.05 8.07 38.49
N GLU A 117 4.84 7.97 39.05
CA GLU A 117 3.67 7.53 38.25
C GLU A 117 3.44 8.46 37.05
N LYS A 118 3.49 9.78 37.28
CA LYS A 118 3.34 10.76 36.19
C LYS A 118 4.44 10.64 35.14
N GLN A 119 5.67 10.48 35.53
CA GLN A 119 6.82 10.29 34.63
C GLN A 119 6.66 8.99 33.81
N PHE A 120 6.26 7.89 34.46
CA PHE A 120 6.06 6.62 33.81
C PHE A 120 5.01 6.72 32.68
N ARG A 121 3.88 7.38 32.95
CA ARG A 121 2.84 7.62 31.92
C ARG A 121 3.37 8.47 30.78
N GLN A 122 4.06 9.56 31.05
CA GLN A 122 4.66 10.41 30.02
C GLN A 122 5.65 9.63 29.15
N THR A 123 6.48 8.80 29.77
CA THR A 123 7.45 7.96 29.05
C THR A 123 6.74 6.97 28.13
N ASN A 124 5.68 6.31 28.59
CA ASN A 124 4.90 5.39 27.76
C ASN A 124 4.22 6.09 26.58
N GLU A 125 3.61 7.25 26.81
CA GLU A 125 2.98 8.05 25.72
C GLU A 125 4.04 8.52 24.70
N MET A 126 5.22 8.91 25.16
CA MET A 126 6.34 9.29 24.29
C MET A 126 6.84 8.09 23.48
N SER A 127 6.99 6.92 24.13
CA SER A 127 7.41 5.68 23.45
C SER A 127 6.41 5.27 22.36
N GLU A 128 5.09 5.30 22.64
CA GLU A 128 4.08 4.98 21.64
C GLU A 128 4.11 5.95 20.44
N LYS A 129 4.31 7.25 20.69
CA LYS A 129 4.47 8.25 19.64
C LYS A 129 5.72 8.00 18.80
N GLN A 130 6.82 7.69 19.47
CA GLN A 130 8.10 7.40 18.83
C GLN A 130 8.02 6.14 17.97
N ASP A 131 7.38 5.07 18.47
CA ASP A 131 7.16 3.84 17.72
C ASP A 131 6.31 4.07 16.46
N LYS A 132 5.28 4.91 16.57
CA LYS A 132 4.48 5.29 15.41
C LYS A 132 5.30 6.09 14.39
N GLN A 133 6.13 7.02 14.84
CA GLN A 133 7.01 7.78 13.97
C GLN A 133 8.07 6.89 13.31
N ASN A 134 8.66 5.95 14.06
CA ASN A 134 9.64 5.01 13.55
C ASN A 134 9.02 4.11 12.44
N ARG A 135 7.83 3.55 12.67
CA ARG A 135 7.11 2.77 11.64
C ARG A 135 6.83 3.59 10.39
N LYS A 136 6.39 4.85 10.55
CA LYS A 136 6.17 5.74 9.41
C LYS A 136 7.46 6.02 8.64
N LEU A 137 8.56 6.28 9.35
CA LEU A 137 9.88 6.50 8.76
C LEU A 137 10.38 5.25 8.03
N GLU A 138 10.23 4.07 8.63
CA GLU A 138 10.58 2.80 8.01
C GLU A 138 9.78 2.54 6.74
N ALA A 139 8.47 2.75 6.77
CA ALA A 139 7.62 2.63 5.61
C ALA A 139 8.04 3.60 4.48
N THR A 140 8.36 4.84 4.83
CA THR A 140 8.85 5.85 3.88
C THR A 140 10.21 5.44 3.29
N ASN A 141 11.13 4.95 4.10
CA ASN A 141 12.42 4.47 3.63
C ASN A 141 12.29 3.25 2.70
N ASN A 142 11.36 2.34 3.00
CA ASN A 142 11.07 1.20 2.14
C ASN A 142 10.49 1.63 0.80
N PHE A 143 9.64 2.66 0.78
CA PHE A 143 9.17 3.26 -0.46
C PHE A 143 10.33 3.80 -1.32
N PHE A 144 11.27 4.56 -0.76
CA PHE A 144 12.41 5.07 -1.53
C PHE A 144 13.31 3.95 -2.04
N LYS A 145 13.51 2.88 -1.27
CA LYS A 145 14.21 1.67 -1.77
C LYS A 145 13.49 1.01 -2.95
N MET A 146 12.16 1.05 -2.98
CA MET A 146 11.39 0.57 -4.14
C MET A 146 11.60 1.45 -5.37
N ILE A 147 11.65 2.78 -5.21
CA ILE A 147 12.01 3.70 -6.30
C ILE A 147 13.42 3.40 -6.82
N ASP A 148 14.40 3.24 -5.94
CA ASP A 148 15.78 2.91 -6.33
C ASP A 148 15.86 1.56 -7.07
N SER A 149 15.09 0.57 -6.61
CA SER A 149 14.96 -0.72 -7.28
C SER A 149 14.33 -0.58 -8.67
N HIS A 150 13.29 0.25 -8.80
CA HIS A 150 12.65 0.58 -10.07
C HIS A 150 13.66 1.23 -11.04
N ASN A 151 14.37 2.25 -10.61
CA ASN A 151 15.39 2.93 -11.42
C ASN A 151 16.53 1.98 -11.84
N THR A 152 16.95 1.10 -10.92
CA THR A 152 17.96 0.06 -11.20
C THR A 152 17.47 -0.94 -12.24
N MET A 153 16.23 -1.36 -12.13
CA MET A 153 15.59 -2.28 -13.09
C MET A 153 15.48 -1.60 -14.47
N LEU A 154 14.97 -0.37 -14.49
CA LEU A 154 14.90 0.44 -15.72
C LEU A 154 16.26 0.57 -16.39
N GLY A 155 17.31 0.88 -15.63
CA GLY A 155 18.68 1.00 -16.16
C GLY A 155 19.24 -0.30 -16.76
N LYS A 156 18.74 -1.47 -16.34
CA LYS A 156 19.13 -2.79 -16.87
C LYS A 156 18.29 -3.26 -18.06
N MET A 157 17.17 -2.61 -18.34
CA MET A 157 16.37 -2.95 -19.51
C MET A 157 17.14 -2.65 -20.78
N SER A 158 17.06 -3.56 -21.76
CA SER A 158 17.66 -3.37 -23.07
C SER A 158 16.79 -3.98 -24.15
N ILE A 159 16.75 -3.32 -25.31
CA ILE A 159 16.04 -3.76 -26.52
C ILE A 159 16.88 -3.44 -27.74
N GLU A 160 16.78 -4.23 -28.78
CA GLU A 160 17.34 -3.90 -30.09
C GLU A 160 16.34 -3.04 -30.87
N ASP A 161 16.82 -1.91 -31.42
CA ASP A 161 16.03 -1.10 -32.34
C ASP A 161 15.95 -1.72 -33.75
N GLU A 162 15.25 -1.06 -34.66
CA GLU A 162 15.04 -1.48 -36.05
C GLU A 162 16.34 -1.65 -36.83
N ASN A 163 17.45 -1.01 -36.39
CA ASN A 163 18.77 -1.06 -37.01
C ASN A 163 19.69 -2.10 -36.34
N GLY A 164 19.20 -2.87 -35.39
CA GLY A 164 19.99 -3.83 -34.61
C GLY A 164 20.87 -3.16 -33.52
N LYS A 165 20.66 -1.87 -33.24
CA LYS A 165 21.37 -1.17 -32.18
C LYS A 165 20.72 -1.48 -30.83
N VAL A 166 21.55 -1.85 -29.86
CA VAL A 166 21.08 -2.08 -28.49
C VAL A 166 20.82 -0.74 -27.79
N ILE A 167 19.59 -0.52 -27.39
CA ILE A 167 19.13 0.63 -26.62
C ILE A 167 18.92 0.17 -25.18
N GLN A 168 19.35 0.99 -24.21
CA GLN A 168 19.28 0.65 -22.78
C GLN A 168 18.57 1.73 -21.97
N GLY A 169 18.09 1.34 -20.80
CA GLY A 169 17.47 2.24 -19.84
C GLY A 169 16.09 2.75 -20.27
N GLY A 170 15.75 3.96 -19.87
CA GLY A 170 14.44 4.58 -20.15
C GLY A 170 14.11 4.74 -21.63
N LEU A 171 15.14 4.87 -22.49
CA LEU A 171 14.95 4.95 -23.94
C LEU A 171 14.32 3.67 -24.55
N VAL A 172 14.31 2.57 -23.83
CA VAL A 172 13.60 1.34 -24.19
C VAL A 172 12.11 1.62 -24.41
N PHE A 173 11.51 2.45 -23.56
CA PHE A 173 10.10 2.82 -23.68
C PHE A 173 9.81 3.70 -24.89
N ASP A 174 10.76 4.54 -25.32
CA ASP A 174 10.63 5.31 -26.55
C ASP A 174 10.64 4.40 -27.78
N VAL A 175 11.49 3.36 -27.78
CA VAL A 175 11.49 2.33 -28.84
C VAL A 175 10.18 1.55 -28.84
N MET A 176 9.73 1.08 -27.67
CA MET A 176 8.46 0.34 -27.55
C MET A 176 7.26 1.20 -27.99
N TYR A 177 7.23 2.47 -27.63
CA TYR A 177 6.15 3.37 -28.05
C TYR A 177 6.16 3.60 -29.55
N ARG A 178 7.32 3.78 -30.18
CA ARG A 178 7.44 3.85 -31.65
C ARG A 178 6.99 2.55 -32.32
N GLN A 179 7.36 1.40 -31.76
CA GLN A 179 6.86 0.10 -32.23
C GLN A 179 5.34 0.01 -32.12
N PHE A 180 4.77 0.45 -31.00
CA PHE A 180 3.32 0.50 -30.81
C PHE A 180 2.63 1.34 -31.89
N LEU A 181 3.12 2.55 -32.14
CA LEU A 181 2.60 3.44 -33.20
C LEU A 181 2.77 2.81 -34.58
N GLY A 182 3.89 2.15 -34.84
CA GLY A 182 4.14 1.40 -36.07
C GLY A 182 3.13 0.27 -36.28
N ILE A 183 2.87 -0.55 -35.26
CA ILE A 183 1.87 -1.62 -35.27
C ILE A 183 0.49 -1.03 -35.55
N ARG A 184 0.11 0.02 -34.82
CA ARG A 184 -1.16 0.70 -35.01
C ARG A 184 -1.36 1.19 -36.44
N LYS A 185 -0.36 1.87 -37.01
CA LYS A 185 -0.40 2.47 -38.35
C LYS A 185 -0.33 1.43 -39.48
N SER A 186 0.55 0.44 -39.35
CA SER A 186 0.86 -0.49 -40.45
C SER A 186 0.05 -1.78 -40.44
N ILE A 187 -0.51 -2.15 -39.27
CA ILE A 187 -1.26 -3.41 -39.11
C ILE A 187 -2.75 -3.11 -38.80
N VAL A 188 -2.99 -2.38 -37.71
CA VAL A 188 -4.35 -2.22 -37.18
C VAL A 188 -5.20 -1.27 -38.05
N ALA A 189 -4.62 -0.13 -38.48
CA ALA A 189 -5.36 0.83 -39.32
C ALA A 189 -5.75 0.30 -40.69
N PRO A 190 -4.88 -0.42 -41.43
CA PRO A 190 -5.28 -1.07 -42.67
C PRO A 190 -6.35 -2.18 -42.46
N ALA A 191 -6.25 -2.97 -41.38
CA ALA A 191 -7.25 -3.96 -41.05
C ALA A 191 -8.59 -3.29 -40.72
N LEU A 192 -8.58 -2.22 -39.94
CA LEU A 192 -9.77 -1.42 -39.63
C LEU A 192 -10.42 -0.90 -40.91
N LYS A 193 -9.63 -0.28 -41.81
CA LYS A 193 -10.11 0.23 -43.06
C LYS A 193 -10.72 -0.89 -43.93
N SER A 194 -10.08 -2.06 -44.03
CA SER A 194 -10.56 -3.20 -44.78
C SER A 194 -11.90 -3.75 -44.30
N VAL A 195 -12.17 -3.70 -42.99
CA VAL A 195 -13.38 -4.27 -42.35
C VAL A 195 -14.52 -3.24 -42.27
N TYR A 196 -14.19 -1.96 -42.14
CA TYR A 196 -15.15 -0.88 -41.92
C TYR A 196 -15.12 0.19 -43.04
N ASP A 197 -14.67 -0.14 -44.24
CA ASP A 197 -14.58 0.80 -45.38
C ASP A 197 -15.93 1.41 -45.74
N ASP A 198 -17.01 0.70 -45.47
CA ASP A 198 -18.42 1.18 -45.69
C ASP A 198 -18.78 2.36 -44.75
N LEU A 199 -18.00 2.59 -43.70
CA LEU A 199 -18.19 3.66 -42.70
C LEU A 199 -17.29 4.86 -43.04
N MET A 200 -17.62 5.58 -44.12
CA MET A 200 -16.86 6.73 -44.63
C MET A 200 -16.62 7.88 -43.62
N CYS A 201 -17.09 7.79 -42.40
CA CYS A 201 -16.98 8.85 -41.40
C CYS A 201 -16.49 8.28 -40.05
N PRO A 202 -15.37 8.73 -39.50
CA PRO A 202 -14.86 8.30 -38.18
C PRO A 202 -15.88 8.46 -37.03
N LEU A 203 -16.80 9.44 -37.18
CA LEU A 203 -17.90 9.67 -36.20
C LEU A 203 -18.98 8.57 -36.21
N LYS A 204 -18.96 7.65 -37.18
CA LYS A 204 -19.87 6.52 -37.27
C LYS A 204 -19.26 5.20 -36.80
N TYR A 205 -18.01 5.21 -36.36
CA TYR A 205 -17.41 3.98 -35.83
C TYR A 205 -18.16 3.52 -34.56
N PRO A 206 -18.33 2.22 -34.39
CA PRO A 206 -18.93 1.68 -33.17
C PRO A 206 -18.17 2.17 -31.92
N PHE A 207 -18.94 2.46 -30.86
CA PHE A 207 -18.36 2.89 -29.61
C PHE A 207 -17.32 1.86 -29.13
N GLY A 208 -16.15 2.35 -28.69
CA GLY A 208 -15.05 1.51 -28.21
C GLY A 208 -14.19 0.88 -29.32
N LEU A 209 -14.46 1.13 -30.62
CA LEU A 209 -13.68 0.54 -31.72
C LEU A 209 -12.23 1.06 -31.74
N LEU A 210 -12.02 2.35 -31.50
CA LEU A 210 -10.66 2.91 -31.44
C LEU A 210 -9.88 2.37 -30.24
N GLU A 211 -10.54 2.25 -29.08
CA GLU A 211 -9.94 1.61 -27.90
C GLU A 211 -9.58 0.14 -28.20
N PHE A 212 -10.42 -0.57 -28.94
CA PHE A 212 -10.14 -1.93 -29.37
C PHE A 212 -8.93 -2.01 -30.31
N CYS A 213 -8.76 -1.04 -31.21
CA CYS A 213 -7.58 -0.93 -32.07
C CYS A 213 -6.30 -0.76 -31.24
N ASP A 214 -6.33 0.09 -30.22
CA ASP A 214 -5.21 0.29 -29.32
C ASP A 214 -4.92 -0.97 -28.49
N ASP A 215 -5.95 -1.67 -28.02
CA ASP A 215 -5.82 -2.95 -27.32
C ASP A 215 -5.15 -4.03 -28.19
N ILE A 216 -5.51 -4.11 -29.47
CA ILE A 216 -4.88 -5.03 -30.43
C ILE A 216 -3.41 -4.65 -30.64
N ALA A 217 -3.13 -3.37 -30.91
CA ALA A 217 -1.78 -2.90 -31.15
C ALA A 217 -0.89 -3.17 -29.93
N TYR A 218 -1.41 -2.93 -28.72
CA TYR A 218 -0.68 -3.21 -27.51
C TYR A 218 -0.52 -4.71 -27.23
N ALA A 219 -1.52 -5.53 -27.54
CA ALA A 219 -1.41 -6.99 -27.40
C ALA A 219 -0.30 -7.54 -28.33
N ILE A 220 -0.23 -7.07 -29.59
CA ILE A 220 0.83 -7.43 -30.51
C ILE A 220 2.21 -6.97 -29.99
N LEU A 221 2.32 -5.74 -29.49
CA LEU A 221 3.56 -5.23 -28.91
C LEU A 221 4.03 -6.08 -27.73
N TYR A 222 3.10 -6.48 -26.86
CA TYR A 222 3.40 -7.21 -25.64
C TYR A 222 3.77 -8.67 -25.91
N TYR A 223 2.92 -9.41 -26.64
CA TYR A 223 3.11 -10.84 -26.89
C TYR A 223 4.05 -11.13 -28.05
N GLY A 224 4.17 -10.19 -29.02
CA GLY A 224 4.93 -10.40 -30.23
C GLY A 224 4.27 -11.35 -31.22
N ASP A 225 4.99 -11.68 -32.27
CA ASP A 225 4.64 -12.64 -33.31
C ASP A 225 5.85 -13.51 -33.65
N ASP A 226 6.40 -14.15 -32.63
CA ASP A 226 7.65 -14.94 -32.76
C ASP A 226 7.41 -16.27 -33.50
N ASN A 227 6.18 -16.71 -33.64
CA ASN A 227 5.83 -18.02 -34.20
C ASN A 227 4.97 -17.87 -35.46
N LEU A 228 5.64 -17.79 -36.61
CA LEU A 228 5.02 -17.57 -37.94
C LEU A 228 4.19 -18.77 -38.45
N GLU A 229 4.46 -19.97 -37.92
CA GLU A 229 3.83 -21.20 -38.33
C GLU A 229 2.49 -21.46 -37.60
N GLU A 230 2.25 -20.77 -36.50
CA GLU A 230 1.04 -20.92 -35.70
C GLU A 230 -0.19 -20.31 -36.44
N SER A 231 -1.33 -20.97 -36.31
CA SER A 231 -2.61 -20.41 -36.74
C SER A 231 -2.83 -19.06 -36.02
N PRO A 232 -3.38 -18.03 -36.73
CA PRO A 232 -3.71 -16.76 -36.11
C PRO A 232 -4.49 -16.87 -34.79
N ARG A 233 -5.39 -17.85 -34.72
CA ARG A 233 -6.26 -18.08 -33.56
C ARG A 233 -5.51 -18.69 -32.35
N ASP A 234 -4.35 -19.31 -32.60
CA ASP A 234 -3.52 -19.92 -31.54
C ASP A 234 -2.55 -18.91 -30.93
N LYS A 235 -2.40 -17.74 -31.54
CA LYS A 235 -1.50 -16.68 -31.05
C LYS A 235 -2.01 -16.02 -29.77
N GLU A 236 -1.14 -15.86 -28.76
CA GLU A 236 -1.53 -15.29 -27.45
C GLU A 236 -2.17 -13.90 -27.59
N TRP A 237 -1.64 -13.02 -28.45
CA TRP A 237 -2.19 -11.67 -28.66
C TRP A 237 -3.61 -11.70 -29.22
N TYR A 238 -3.89 -12.59 -30.19
CA TYR A 238 -5.21 -12.76 -30.79
C TYR A 238 -6.23 -13.17 -29.73
N TYR A 239 -5.88 -14.19 -28.96
CA TYR A 239 -6.72 -14.72 -27.91
C TYR A 239 -7.01 -13.68 -26.82
N HIS A 240 -5.98 -12.91 -26.48
CA HIS A 240 -6.09 -11.82 -25.50
C HIS A 240 -7.04 -10.72 -26.02
N ALA A 241 -6.82 -10.22 -27.23
CA ALA A 241 -7.67 -9.21 -27.86
C ALA A 241 -9.11 -9.68 -28.03
N LEU A 242 -9.33 -10.96 -28.36
CA LEU A 242 -10.68 -11.51 -28.50
C LEU A 242 -11.44 -11.52 -27.17
N ARG A 243 -10.80 -11.86 -26.06
CA ARG A 243 -11.47 -12.08 -24.77
C ARG A 243 -11.59 -10.86 -23.88
N ASN A 244 -10.58 -10.01 -23.87
CA ASN A 244 -10.42 -9.00 -22.82
C ASN A 244 -10.90 -7.59 -23.20
N THR A 245 -11.25 -7.36 -24.47
CA THR A 245 -11.73 -6.05 -24.91
C THR A 245 -13.23 -5.88 -24.62
N LYS A 246 -13.63 -4.65 -24.32
CA LYS A 246 -15.03 -4.28 -24.13
C LYS A 246 -15.82 -4.11 -25.43
N PHE A 247 -15.14 -4.19 -26.57
CA PHE A 247 -15.78 -4.03 -27.86
C PHE A 247 -16.60 -5.27 -28.23
N GLU A 248 -17.88 -5.11 -28.45
CA GLU A 248 -18.86 -6.16 -28.80
C GLU A 248 -19.34 -6.04 -30.26
N GLY A 249 -18.46 -5.66 -31.17
CA GLY A 249 -18.82 -5.52 -32.59
C GLY A 249 -18.89 -6.85 -33.34
N ASN A 250 -19.86 -6.98 -34.23
CA ASN A 250 -20.08 -8.19 -35.04
C ASN A 250 -18.92 -8.58 -35.97
N ARG A 251 -17.99 -7.65 -36.23
CA ARG A 251 -16.82 -7.84 -37.10
C ARG A 251 -15.49 -7.93 -36.30
N LYS A 252 -15.56 -8.21 -35.00
CA LYS A 252 -14.38 -8.28 -34.14
C LYS A 252 -13.38 -9.35 -34.59
N GLU A 253 -13.88 -10.56 -34.85
CA GLU A 253 -13.04 -11.67 -35.34
C GLU A 253 -12.46 -11.38 -36.72
N GLU A 254 -13.28 -10.85 -37.64
CA GLU A 254 -12.83 -10.47 -38.98
C GLU A 254 -11.69 -9.46 -38.93
N MET A 255 -11.79 -8.47 -38.05
CA MET A 255 -10.72 -7.49 -37.84
C MET A 255 -9.43 -8.14 -37.31
N LEU A 256 -9.53 -9.04 -36.33
CA LEU A 256 -8.38 -9.76 -35.78
C LEU A 256 -7.73 -10.68 -36.82
N GLU A 257 -8.52 -11.36 -37.67
CA GLU A 257 -8.01 -12.17 -38.78
C GLU A 257 -7.27 -11.31 -39.82
N LYS A 258 -7.79 -10.12 -40.15
CA LYS A 258 -7.10 -9.17 -41.03
C LYS A 258 -5.79 -8.66 -40.42
N CYS A 259 -5.78 -8.32 -39.11
CA CYS A 259 -4.53 -7.95 -38.42
C CYS A 259 -3.50 -9.08 -38.48
N ALA A 260 -3.93 -10.32 -38.25
CA ALA A 260 -3.06 -11.50 -38.32
C ALA A 260 -2.51 -11.75 -39.72
N PHE A 261 -3.34 -11.57 -40.77
CA PHE A 261 -2.90 -11.68 -42.16
C PHE A 261 -1.82 -10.64 -42.47
N ILE A 262 -2.05 -9.35 -42.14
CA ILE A 262 -1.12 -8.28 -42.41
C ILE A 262 0.18 -8.49 -41.62
N LEU A 263 0.09 -8.91 -40.37
CA LEU A 263 1.24 -9.19 -39.51
C LEU A 263 2.10 -10.34 -40.07
N ASN A 264 1.47 -11.39 -40.58
CA ASN A 264 2.16 -12.49 -41.25
C ASN A 264 2.92 -12.05 -42.52
N GLU A 265 2.30 -11.17 -43.33
CA GLU A 265 2.96 -10.59 -44.52
C GLU A 265 4.17 -9.71 -44.13
N CYS A 266 4.05 -8.95 -43.00
CA CYS A 266 5.14 -8.18 -42.47
C CYS A 266 6.29 -9.08 -42.05
N SER A 267 6.01 -10.13 -41.32
CA SER A 267 7.01 -11.05 -40.76
C SER A 267 7.74 -11.89 -41.83
N ARG A 268 7.10 -12.15 -43.00
CA ARG A 268 7.70 -12.83 -44.13
C ARG A 268 8.68 -11.95 -44.94
N GLY A 269 9.00 -10.75 -44.44
CA GLY A 269 10.01 -9.90 -45.02
C GLY A 269 9.53 -9.00 -46.15
N ASN A 270 8.22 -8.80 -46.29
CA ASN A 270 7.67 -7.80 -47.17
C ASN A 270 7.90 -6.39 -46.58
N LYS A 271 9.15 -5.92 -46.66
CA LYS A 271 9.60 -4.62 -46.12
C LYS A 271 8.79 -3.41 -46.56
N LYS A 272 7.92 -3.57 -47.54
CA LYS A 272 6.98 -2.51 -47.96
C LYS A 272 5.81 -2.33 -47.00
N THR A 273 5.57 -3.32 -46.15
CA THR A 273 4.40 -3.32 -45.23
C THR A 273 4.77 -2.95 -43.80
N CYS A 274 5.95 -3.34 -43.30
CA CYS A 274 6.36 -3.03 -41.95
C CYS A 274 7.87 -2.77 -41.87
N ASP A 275 8.24 -1.65 -41.24
CA ASP A 275 9.63 -1.28 -40.99
C ASP A 275 10.12 -1.70 -39.58
N PHE A 276 9.36 -2.55 -38.88
CA PHE A 276 9.69 -2.94 -37.50
C PHE A 276 9.52 -4.45 -37.28
N ILE A 277 10.27 -4.98 -36.29
CA ILE A 277 10.24 -6.38 -35.89
C ILE A 277 9.29 -6.53 -34.71
N CYS A 278 8.23 -7.33 -34.86
CA CYS A 278 7.27 -7.62 -33.79
C CYS A 278 7.80 -8.71 -32.85
N ARG A 279 8.91 -8.46 -32.17
CA ARG A 279 9.39 -9.35 -31.11
C ARG A 279 8.57 -9.19 -29.83
N SER A 280 8.44 -10.27 -29.06
CA SER A 280 7.77 -10.22 -27.78
C SER A 280 8.49 -9.35 -26.75
N ASN A 281 7.81 -8.34 -26.25
CA ASN A 281 8.30 -7.50 -25.14
C ASN A 281 7.84 -8.00 -23.77
N ARG A 282 7.09 -9.11 -23.73
CA ARG A 282 6.53 -9.71 -22.51
C ARG A 282 7.57 -9.98 -21.42
N PRO A 283 8.77 -10.54 -21.70
CA PRO A 283 9.75 -10.80 -20.66
C PRO A 283 10.19 -9.54 -19.93
N LEU A 284 10.38 -8.43 -20.66
CA LEU A 284 10.79 -7.15 -20.09
C LEU A 284 9.62 -6.47 -19.36
N LEU A 285 8.50 -6.30 -20.04
CA LEU A 285 7.35 -5.57 -19.50
C LEU A 285 6.69 -6.29 -18.32
N SER A 286 6.66 -7.62 -18.29
CA SER A 286 6.07 -8.36 -17.17
C SER A 286 6.86 -8.18 -15.86
N VAL A 287 8.19 -8.16 -15.93
CA VAL A 287 9.05 -7.92 -14.76
C VAL A 287 8.93 -6.47 -14.32
N TYR A 288 8.97 -5.55 -15.28
CA TYR A 288 8.85 -4.12 -15.04
C TYR A 288 7.52 -3.78 -14.34
N PHE A 289 6.39 -4.14 -14.92
CA PHE A 289 5.09 -3.82 -14.33
C PHE A 289 4.83 -4.50 -13.00
N ARG A 290 5.41 -5.67 -12.75
CA ARG A 290 5.36 -6.28 -11.41
C ARG A 290 6.02 -5.38 -10.37
N GLY A 291 7.16 -4.76 -10.68
CA GLY A 291 7.81 -3.78 -9.81
C GLY A 291 6.93 -2.56 -9.55
N VAL A 292 6.37 -1.98 -10.61
CA VAL A 292 5.45 -0.83 -10.53
C VAL A 292 4.23 -1.13 -9.67
N TYR A 293 3.55 -2.25 -9.94
CA TYR A 293 2.36 -2.66 -9.18
C TYR A 293 2.67 -2.94 -7.73
N ASN A 294 3.80 -3.58 -7.42
CA ASN A 294 4.22 -3.81 -6.03
C ASN A 294 4.44 -2.49 -5.29
N THR A 295 5.00 -1.48 -5.94
CA THR A 295 5.21 -0.15 -5.34
C THR A 295 3.88 0.53 -5.04
N VAL A 296 2.94 0.53 -5.99
CA VAL A 296 1.61 1.11 -5.80
C VAL A 296 0.83 0.36 -4.72
N ASP A 297 0.88 -0.97 -4.72
CA ASP A 297 0.24 -1.82 -3.72
C ASP A 297 0.79 -1.59 -2.31
N PHE A 298 2.11 -1.46 -2.20
CA PHE A 298 2.77 -1.13 -0.93
C PHE A 298 2.27 0.20 -0.37
N ILE A 299 2.18 1.25 -1.19
CA ILE A 299 1.68 2.55 -0.76
C ILE A 299 0.21 2.45 -0.34
N GLY A 300 -0.63 1.81 -1.16
CA GLY A 300 -2.06 1.68 -0.92
C GLY A 300 -2.40 0.92 0.36
N ASN A 301 -1.74 -0.21 0.58
CA ASN A 301 -2.02 -1.11 1.71
C ASN A 301 -1.32 -0.72 3.01
N ASN A 302 -0.26 0.11 2.97
CA ASN A 302 0.49 0.47 4.16
C ASN A 302 -0.28 1.47 5.03
N LYS A 303 -0.65 1.05 6.24
CA LYS A 303 -1.41 1.87 7.20
C LYS A 303 -0.56 2.94 7.89
N ASP A 304 0.75 2.70 8.02
CA ASP A 304 1.65 3.59 8.73
C ASP A 304 1.96 4.87 7.93
N LEU A 305 1.73 4.85 6.60
CA LEU A 305 1.90 6.03 5.73
C LEU A 305 0.79 7.08 5.91
N GLY A 306 -0.40 6.70 6.37
CA GLY A 306 -1.51 7.62 6.63
C GLY A 306 -1.80 8.56 5.46
N ASP A 307 -1.79 9.87 5.71
CA ASP A 307 -2.10 10.92 4.73
C ASP A 307 -0.98 11.13 3.69
N ASP A 308 0.23 10.62 3.94
CA ASP A 308 1.36 10.79 3.02
C ASP A 308 1.23 9.96 1.74
N LYS A 309 0.32 8.98 1.71
CA LYS A 309 0.11 8.10 0.54
C LYS A 309 -0.02 8.88 -0.76
N LYS A 310 -0.87 9.91 -0.78
CA LYS A 310 -1.08 10.74 -1.97
C LYS A 310 0.19 11.45 -2.42
N THR A 311 0.99 11.94 -1.48
CA THR A 311 2.27 12.59 -1.77
C THR A 311 3.27 11.60 -2.34
N LEU A 312 3.39 10.41 -1.73
CA LEU A 312 4.32 9.37 -2.19
C LEU A 312 3.96 8.85 -3.57
N ILE A 313 2.68 8.71 -3.87
CA ILE A 313 2.19 8.34 -5.22
C ILE A 313 2.58 9.41 -6.25
N ARG A 314 2.41 10.69 -5.94
CA ARG A 314 2.84 11.78 -6.83
C ARG A 314 4.35 11.80 -7.04
N ILE A 315 5.13 11.52 -5.99
CA ILE A 315 6.58 11.38 -6.10
C ILE A 315 6.90 10.21 -7.04
N PHE A 316 6.27 9.06 -6.87
CA PHE A 316 6.47 7.91 -7.76
C PHE A 316 6.12 8.27 -9.21
N GLN A 317 4.97 8.90 -9.45
CA GLN A 317 4.54 9.33 -10.77
C GLN A 317 5.54 10.29 -11.43
N SER A 318 6.13 11.22 -10.66
CA SER A 318 7.13 12.17 -11.18
C SER A 318 8.46 11.51 -11.59
N HIS A 319 8.71 10.26 -11.18
CA HIS A 319 9.89 9.49 -11.60
C HIS A 319 9.65 8.70 -12.88
N LEU A 320 8.40 8.56 -13.33
CA LEU A 320 8.10 7.87 -14.58
C LEU A 320 8.37 8.77 -15.77
N LEU A 321 8.98 8.21 -16.81
CA LEU A 321 9.14 8.89 -18.09
C LEU A 321 7.78 9.02 -18.79
N TYR A 322 7.65 9.98 -19.68
CA TYR A 322 6.43 10.20 -20.45
C TYR A 322 6.01 8.95 -21.24
N THR A 323 6.92 8.40 -22.05
CA THR A 323 6.70 7.18 -22.85
C THR A 323 6.45 5.94 -22.00
N GLU A 324 7.10 5.85 -20.85
CA GLU A 324 6.87 4.82 -19.84
C GLU A 324 5.42 4.88 -19.31
N SER A 325 4.96 6.08 -18.99
CA SER A 325 3.58 6.33 -18.54
C SER A 325 2.56 5.98 -19.62
N LEU A 326 2.83 6.30 -20.89
CA LEU A 326 1.97 5.93 -22.03
C LEU A 326 1.86 4.40 -22.17
N ILE A 327 2.97 3.69 -22.19
CA ILE A 327 2.98 2.21 -22.27
C ILE A 327 2.24 1.60 -21.07
N TRP A 328 2.36 2.20 -19.88
CA TRP A 328 1.62 1.74 -18.71
C TRP A 328 0.11 1.96 -18.83
N ILE A 329 -0.34 3.10 -19.39
CA ILE A 329 -1.75 3.35 -19.69
C ILE A 329 -2.31 2.27 -20.60
N TYR A 330 -1.62 1.96 -21.70
CA TYR A 330 -2.06 0.91 -22.61
C TYR A 330 -2.06 -0.48 -21.96
N HIS A 331 -1.07 -0.77 -21.10
CA HIS A 331 -1.02 -2.02 -20.34
C HIS A 331 -2.25 -2.22 -19.44
N ILE A 332 -2.68 -1.16 -18.75
CA ILE A 332 -3.85 -1.19 -17.89
C ILE A 332 -5.13 -1.33 -18.73
N HIS A 333 -5.23 -0.59 -19.83
CA HIS A 333 -6.42 -0.59 -20.69
C HIS A 333 -6.63 -1.93 -21.41
N ALA A 334 -5.57 -2.47 -21.96
CA ALA A 334 -5.61 -3.78 -22.60
C ALA A 334 -5.84 -4.93 -21.60
N LYS A 335 -5.94 -4.64 -20.30
CA LYS A 335 -6.12 -5.62 -19.22
C LYS A 335 -5.09 -6.76 -19.23
N ILE A 336 -3.94 -6.54 -19.87
CA ILE A 336 -2.84 -7.48 -19.86
C ILE A 336 -2.30 -7.53 -18.44
N GLY A 337 -2.40 -8.70 -17.81
CA GLY A 337 -2.01 -8.85 -16.41
C GLY A 337 -3.10 -8.56 -15.38
N GLU A 338 -4.38 -8.40 -15.75
CA GLU A 338 -5.54 -8.44 -14.82
C GLU A 338 -5.67 -9.79 -14.09
N SER A 339 -4.63 -10.60 -14.08
CA SER A 339 -4.55 -11.76 -13.21
C SER A 339 -4.63 -11.27 -11.74
N LYS A 340 -4.85 -12.19 -10.83
CA LYS A 340 -5.09 -12.00 -9.37
C LYS A 340 -4.18 -10.98 -8.66
N TRP A 341 -3.09 -10.53 -9.30
CA TRP A 341 -2.07 -9.63 -8.76
C TRP A 341 -2.43 -8.14 -8.81
N ASN A 342 -3.31 -7.73 -9.74
CA ASN A 342 -3.37 -6.32 -10.15
C ASN A 342 -4.69 -5.61 -9.81
N LYS A 343 -5.63 -6.26 -9.12
CA LYS A 343 -6.92 -5.62 -8.80
C LYS A 343 -6.77 -4.46 -7.83
N ALA A 344 -6.03 -4.65 -6.75
CA ALA A 344 -5.83 -3.61 -5.73
C ALA A 344 -4.96 -2.45 -6.24
N PRO A 345 -3.79 -2.67 -6.88
CA PRO A 345 -3.01 -1.60 -7.49
C PRO A 345 -3.79 -0.78 -8.53
N ILE A 346 -4.57 -1.42 -9.39
CA ILE A 346 -5.40 -0.71 -10.38
C ILE A 346 -6.47 0.16 -9.70
N GLN A 347 -7.06 -0.31 -8.61
CA GLN A 347 -7.99 0.49 -7.81
C GLN A 347 -7.31 1.73 -7.26
N TYR A 348 -6.10 1.60 -6.70
CA TYR A 348 -5.33 2.74 -6.17
C TYR A 348 -4.91 3.71 -7.27
N ILE A 349 -4.53 3.21 -8.46
CA ILE A 349 -4.22 4.05 -9.62
C ILE A 349 -5.41 4.96 -9.95
N LYS A 350 -6.63 4.41 -9.96
CA LYS A 350 -7.86 5.17 -10.20
C LYS A 350 -8.21 6.12 -9.06
N GLU A 351 -8.09 5.68 -7.82
CA GLU A 351 -8.40 6.45 -6.61
C GLU A 351 -7.51 7.68 -6.47
N TYR A 352 -6.24 7.54 -6.79
CA TYR A 352 -5.27 8.63 -6.67
C TYR A 352 -5.08 9.44 -7.95
N GLY A 353 -5.81 9.10 -9.04
CA GLY A 353 -5.73 9.80 -10.32
C GLY A 353 -4.37 9.66 -10.98
N ILE A 354 -3.69 8.52 -10.77
CA ILE A 354 -2.43 8.22 -11.46
C ILE A 354 -2.77 7.92 -12.92
N LEU A 355 -2.04 8.51 -13.86
CA LEU A 355 -2.24 8.27 -15.28
C LEU A 355 -3.65 8.70 -15.77
N ASP A 356 -4.12 9.87 -15.36
CA ASP A 356 -5.34 10.44 -15.93
C ASP A 356 -5.10 10.71 -17.43
N ARG A 357 -5.97 10.18 -18.28
CA ARG A 357 -5.90 10.36 -19.75
C ARG A 357 -5.91 11.84 -20.14
N SER A 358 -6.52 12.71 -19.34
CA SER A 358 -6.53 14.16 -19.58
C SER A 358 -5.14 14.79 -19.50
N GLU A 359 -4.19 14.16 -18.80
CA GLU A 359 -2.80 14.60 -18.71
C GLU A 359 -1.97 14.17 -19.95
N PHE A 360 -2.51 13.28 -20.80
CA PHE A 360 -1.85 12.73 -21.98
C PHE A 360 -2.70 12.90 -23.26
N PRO A 361 -3.05 14.13 -23.63
CA PRO A 361 -3.96 14.41 -24.77
C PRO A 361 -3.42 13.89 -26.11
N PHE A 362 -2.10 13.78 -26.26
CA PHE A 362 -1.45 13.40 -27.52
C PHE A 362 -1.50 11.89 -27.82
N ALA A 363 -1.95 11.05 -26.90
CA ALA A 363 -2.11 9.62 -27.18
C ALA A 363 -3.19 9.31 -28.23
N TYR A 364 -3.95 10.31 -28.68
CA TYR A 364 -5.11 10.16 -29.57
C TYR A 364 -5.11 11.05 -30.80
N GLU A 365 -4.16 11.99 -30.94
CA GLU A 365 -4.19 12.97 -32.05
C GLU A 365 -3.24 12.67 -33.21
N GLU A 366 -2.43 11.63 -33.16
CA GLU A 366 -1.57 11.17 -34.28
C GLU A 366 -2.04 9.81 -34.81
#